data_0a905bbb246d5fa53f99c935706fc835
#
_entry.id   0a905bbb246d5fa53f99c935706fc835
#
_cell.length_a   1.000
_cell.length_b   1.000
_cell.length_c   1.000
_cell.angle_alpha   90.00
_cell.angle_beta   90.00
_cell.angle_gamma   90.00
#
_symmetry.space_group_name_H-M   'P 1'
#
loop_
_entity.id
_entity.type
_entity.pdbx_description
1 polymer ?
#
loop_
_entity_poly.entity_id
_entity_poly.type
_entity_poly.pdbx_seq_one_letter_code
_entity_poly.pdbx_strand_id
1 'polypeptide(L)'
;MTVLVELIARLLIDIIYSWLRMFAALFISIGVSFFLGVFAARSSAGERIILPLVDVFQTLPILAFFPIAIFLIVGLLPGYIGINAAVIFLIITSMVWNIIFGVYESIKTMPKEFLEVAATYQLSTFQKLIKVYAPAALPRVAEQSVLSWSIGLFYLVTSEIFSAGNSRYEVQHGIGVALTSLAGTGQTLGYIIGIFIFILFVVGTRFLFFVPLQNYAYRYSRESTRKEGKRYHFDINESLIKRFSYLGTGLRKMPKSSRKSLSKSKGVKGNSSRFGFVLYPIIFAIILVSGYVLFEYPHILNQEAFVLLNLVTTFARVWSTFILFMIIAVPLSAYIVFIARSGQRYLAIIQILSSIPATIILPAIAYSLKNGELVAIAVFFLSGIWYVIFSAVGNLKNLNPEIMEVKKIFGIDRWKAWKNIYLKALLPGLVTGSVTAIAAEWNASIVAEYFTTTGITGSGSNVISTVGVGIGKLLDTALASGNFELMLLGLLNLTAMILLINTFIWKRLYRRVSNVYK
;
A
#
# COMPACT_ATOMS: atom_id res chain seq x y z
N MET A 1 -22.12 -33.64 0.21
CA MET A 1 -22.79 -32.35 0.54
C MET A 1 -22.41 -31.84 1.94
N THR A 2 -22.43 -32.66 2.97
CA THR A 2 -22.01 -32.33 4.35
C THR A 2 -20.58 -31.80 4.47
N VAL A 3 -19.61 -32.45 3.83
CA VAL A 3 -18.18 -32.05 3.85
C VAL A 3 -17.96 -30.64 3.24
N LEU A 4 -18.66 -30.31 2.17
CA LEU A 4 -18.56 -28.99 1.53
C LEU A 4 -19.18 -27.87 2.40
N VAL A 5 -20.30 -28.16 3.05
CA VAL A 5 -20.94 -27.20 3.98
C VAL A 5 -20.04 -26.94 5.18
N GLU A 6 -19.42 -27.99 5.74
CA GLU A 6 -18.49 -27.87 6.85
C GLU A 6 -17.23 -27.07 6.48
N LEU A 7 -16.67 -27.31 5.28
CA LEU A 7 -15.56 -26.53 4.74
C LEU A 7 -15.90 -25.04 4.61
N ILE A 8 -17.07 -24.74 4.01
CA ILE A 8 -17.51 -23.34 3.84
C ILE A 8 -17.73 -22.68 5.21
N ALA A 9 -18.35 -23.37 6.17
CA ALA A 9 -18.56 -22.84 7.51
C ALA A 9 -17.22 -22.52 8.21
N ARG A 10 -16.23 -23.41 8.09
CA ARG A 10 -14.88 -23.20 8.62
C ARG A 10 -14.20 -21.99 7.97
N LEU A 11 -14.24 -21.87 6.65
CA LEU A 11 -13.69 -20.72 5.93
C LEU A 11 -14.37 -19.39 6.31
N LEU A 12 -15.67 -19.41 6.57
CA LEU A 12 -16.40 -18.23 7.04
C LEU A 12 -15.98 -17.83 8.46
N ILE A 13 -15.71 -18.78 9.34
CA ILE A 13 -15.18 -18.49 10.68
C ILE A 13 -13.78 -17.86 10.54
N ASP A 14 -12.89 -18.48 9.77
CA ASP A 14 -11.52 -18.02 9.60
C ASP A 14 -11.46 -16.59 9.00
N ILE A 15 -12.31 -16.30 8.02
CA ILE A 15 -12.35 -14.96 7.42
C ILE A 15 -12.93 -13.91 8.38
N ILE A 16 -13.90 -14.25 9.22
CA ILE A 16 -14.44 -13.35 10.23
C ILE A 16 -13.35 -12.95 11.22
N TYR A 17 -12.54 -13.90 11.72
CA TYR A 17 -11.41 -13.59 12.61
C TYR A 17 -10.37 -12.69 11.93
N SER A 18 -10.06 -12.95 10.66
CA SER A 18 -9.16 -12.08 9.87
C SER A 18 -9.72 -10.67 9.73
N TRP A 19 -11.03 -10.51 9.46
CA TRP A 19 -11.68 -9.21 9.37
C TRP A 19 -11.76 -8.47 10.70
N LEU A 20 -11.96 -9.17 11.81
CA LEU A 20 -11.90 -8.56 13.14
C LEU A 20 -10.51 -7.96 13.43
N ARG A 21 -9.42 -8.66 13.08
CA ARG A 21 -8.06 -8.10 13.18
C ARG A 21 -7.88 -6.87 12.31
N MET A 22 -8.38 -6.93 11.06
CA MET A 22 -8.31 -5.81 10.13
C MET A 22 -9.05 -4.57 10.63
N PHE A 23 -10.28 -4.72 11.14
CA PHE A 23 -11.03 -3.60 11.69
C PHE A 23 -10.39 -3.07 12.97
N ALA A 24 -9.93 -3.93 13.87
CA ALA A 24 -9.19 -3.52 15.06
C ALA A 24 -7.96 -2.68 14.67
N ALA A 25 -7.17 -3.17 13.73
CA ALA A 25 -6.00 -2.45 13.22
C ALA A 25 -6.36 -1.11 12.57
N LEU A 26 -7.44 -1.06 11.77
CA LEU A 26 -7.90 0.17 11.12
C LEU A 26 -8.31 1.23 12.15
N PHE A 27 -9.14 0.87 13.13
CA PHE A 27 -9.61 1.83 14.14
C PHE A 27 -8.47 2.34 15.03
N ILE A 28 -7.54 1.47 15.44
CA ILE A 28 -6.33 1.87 16.17
C ILE A 28 -5.48 2.79 15.29
N SER A 29 -5.27 2.44 14.02
CA SER A 29 -4.50 3.26 13.08
C SER A 29 -5.12 4.64 12.88
N ILE A 30 -6.44 4.75 12.74
CA ILE A 30 -7.14 6.04 12.63
C ILE A 30 -6.93 6.86 13.90
N GLY A 31 -7.09 6.26 15.07
CA GLY A 31 -6.89 6.94 16.36
C GLY A 31 -5.47 7.48 16.51
N VAL A 32 -4.46 6.63 16.36
CA VAL A 32 -3.05 7.01 16.46
C VAL A 32 -2.70 8.08 15.42
N SER A 33 -3.12 7.88 14.17
CA SER A 33 -2.83 8.80 13.07
C SER A 33 -3.50 10.16 13.26
N PHE A 34 -4.70 10.20 13.84
CA PHE A 34 -5.37 11.45 14.12
C PHE A 34 -4.56 12.30 15.10
N PHE A 35 -4.14 11.74 16.23
CA PHE A 35 -3.35 12.48 17.22
C PHE A 35 -1.97 12.90 16.68
N LEU A 36 -1.24 11.99 16.04
CA LEU A 36 0.08 12.29 15.47
C LEU A 36 -0.01 13.30 14.32
N GLY A 37 -1.00 13.17 13.44
CA GLY A 37 -1.22 14.09 12.33
C GLY A 37 -1.61 15.49 12.78
N VAL A 38 -2.50 15.62 13.80
CA VAL A 38 -2.82 16.91 14.41
C VAL A 38 -1.59 17.54 15.06
N PHE A 39 -0.83 16.78 15.82
CA PHE A 39 0.40 17.25 16.47
C PHE A 39 1.43 17.72 15.43
N ALA A 40 1.64 16.96 14.37
CA ALA A 40 2.51 17.35 13.26
C ALA A 40 2.03 18.63 12.55
N ALA A 41 0.71 18.81 12.37
CA ALA A 41 0.16 19.96 11.68
C ALA A 41 0.18 21.24 12.53
N ARG A 42 0.07 21.13 13.86
CA ARG A 42 -0.08 22.26 14.79
C ARG A 42 1.20 22.65 15.52
N SER A 43 2.20 21.78 15.56
CA SER A 43 3.47 22.01 16.24
C SER A 43 4.63 21.98 15.24
N SER A 44 5.48 23.02 15.26
CA SER A 44 6.69 23.03 14.43
C SER A 44 7.69 21.94 14.83
N ALA A 45 7.72 21.55 16.11
CA ALA A 45 8.50 20.41 16.58
C ALA A 45 7.90 19.09 16.08
N GLY A 46 6.56 18.93 16.19
CA GLY A 46 5.85 17.78 15.65
C GLY A 46 6.07 17.60 14.15
N GLU A 47 5.98 18.68 13.37
CA GLU A 47 6.25 18.66 11.92
C GLU A 47 7.68 18.21 11.60
N ARG A 48 8.67 18.69 12.37
CA ARG A 48 10.09 18.35 12.14
C ARG A 48 10.45 16.92 12.51
N ILE A 49 9.74 16.32 13.45
CA ILE A 49 10.05 14.97 13.95
C ILE A 49 9.16 13.94 13.25
N ILE A 50 7.83 14.14 13.25
CA ILE A 50 6.89 13.11 12.80
C ILE A 50 6.97 12.90 11.29
N LEU A 51 7.00 13.96 10.47
CA LEU A 51 6.99 13.77 9.02
C LEU A 51 8.21 13.01 8.50
N PRO A 52 9.46 13.34 8.92
CA PRO A 52 10.62 12.55 8.50
C PRO A 52 10.60 11.10 9.02
N LEU A 53 10.09 10.87 10.23
CA LEU A 53 9.94 9.51 10.75
C LEU A 53 8.94 8.70 9.90
N VAL A 54 7.77 9.29 9.62
CA VAL A 54 6.76 8.65 8.78
C VAL A 54 7.30 8.34 7.39
N ASP A 55 8.04 9.27 6.77
CA ASP A 55 8.67 9.06 5.47
C ASP A 55 9.68 7.89 5.47
N VAL A 56 10.47 7.78 6.53
CA VAL A 56 11.45 6.69 6.66
C VAL A 56 10.72 5.36 6.88
N PHE A 57 9.85 5.29 7.88
CA PHE A 57 9.16 4.05 8.23
C PHE A 57 8.22 3.55 7.14
N GLN A 58 7.61 4.43 6.36
CA GLN A 58 6.80 4.05 5.20
C GLN A 58 7.62 3.35 4.11
N THR A 59 8.91 3.67 3.98
CA THR A 59 9.78 3.09 2.95
C THR A 59 10.46 1.80 3.38
N LEU A 60 10.48 1.50 4.68
CA LEU A 60 11.09 0.28 5.19
C LEU A 60 10.18 -0.93 4.98
N PRO A 61 10.72 -2.10 4.64
CA PRO A 61 9.95 -3.33 4.54
C PRO A 61 9.54 -3.80 5.93
N ILE A 62 8.31 -3.46 6.31
CA ILE A 62 7.76 -3.73 7.65
C ILE A 62 7.78 -5.22 7.97
N LEU A 63 7.57 -6.08 6.97
CA LEU A 63 7.60 -7.53 7.15
C LEU A 63 8.96 -8.04 7.61
N ALA A 64 10.05 -7.34 7.27
CA ALA A 64 11.37 -7.70 7.74
C ALA A 64 11.51 -7.57 9.28
N PHE A 65 10.70 -6.72 9.90
CA PHE A 65 10.66 -6.55 11.36
C PHE A 65 9.67 -7.48 12.07
N PHE A 66 8.91 -8.26 11.31
CA PHE A 66 7.91 -9.18 11.87
C PHE A 66 8.48 -10.16 12.91
N PRO A 67 9.62 -10.81 12.66
CA PRO A 67 10.23 -11.70 13.64
C PRO A 67 10.52 -11.03 14.98
N ILE A 68 11.04 -9.80 14.95
CA ILE A 68 11.33 -9.01 16.15
C ILE A 68 10.01 -8.63 16.85
N ALA A 69 9.00 -8.22 16.08
CA ALA A 69 7.69 -7.87 16.62
C ALA A 69 7.03 -9.07 17.32
N ILE A 70 7.07 -10.26 16.71
CA ILE A 70 6.58 -11.49 17.35
C ILE A 70 7.34 -11.75 18.66
N PHE A 71 8.67 -11.76 18.61
CA PHE A 71 9.49 -12.06 19.78
C PHE A 71 9.18 -11.11 20.95
N LEU A 72 9.11 -9.80 20.69
CA LEU A 72 8.84 -8.80 21.71
C LEU A 72 7.40 -8.88 22.23
N ILE A 73 6.42 -8.95 21.34
CA ILE A 73 5.00 -8.89 21.73
C ILE A 73 4.56 -10.19 22.37
N VAL A 74 4.96 -11.34 21.84
CA VAL A 74 4.63 -12.64 22.43
C VAL A 74 5.43 -12.89 23.72
N GLY A 75 6.63 -12.31 23.83
CA GLY A 75 7.40 -12.29 25.07
C GLY A 75 6.71 -11.53 26.21
N LEU A 76 6.01 -10.44 25.89
CA LEU A 76 5.25 -9.63 26.85
C LEU A 76 3.84 -10.16 27.09
N LEU A 77 3.19 -10.68 26.07
CA LEU A 77 1.80 -11.18 26.07
C LEU A 77 1.78 -12.62 25.53
N PRO A 78 2.06 -13.62 26.38
CA PRO A 78 2.16 -15.01 25.91
C PRO A 78 0.82 -15.57 25.44
N GLY A 79 0.88 -16.57 24.56
CA GLY A 79 -0.26 -17.31 24.06
C GLY A 79 -1.08 -16.61 22.99
N TYR A 80 -2.36 -16.94 22.90
CA TYR A 80 -3.27 -16.50 21.86
C TYR A 80 -3.35 -14.96 21.71
N ILE A 81 -3.35 -14.23 22.84
CA ILE A 81 -3.43 -12.77 22.85
C ILE A 81 -2.19 -12.15 22.20
N GLY A 82 -1.00 -12.62 22.58
CA GLY A 82 0.26 -12.09 22.05
C GLY A 82 0.41 -12.29 20.56
N ILE A 83 0.04 -13.47 20.04
CA ILE A 83 0.11 -13.78 18.61
C ILE A 83 -0.84 -12.85 17.83
N ASN A 84 -2.09 -12.72 18.26
CA ASN A 84 -3.04 -11.82 17.61
C ASN A 84 -2.61 -10.35 17.71
N ALA A 85 -2.04 -9.93 18.83
CA ALA A 85 -1.51 -8.58 19.01
C ALA A 85 -0.32 -8.31 18.07
N ALA A 86 0.55 -9.28 17.85
CA ALA A 86 1.66 -9.16 16.89
C ALA A 86 1.16 -9.01 15.44
N VAL A 87 0.17 -9.81 15.04
CA VAL A 87 -0.47 -9.68 13.73
C VAL A 87 -1.15 -8.32 13.57
N ILE A 88 -1.95 -7.89 14.55
CA ILE A 88 -2.61 -6.59 14.53
C ILE A 88 -1.58 -5.45 14.47
N PHE A 89 -0.49 -5.54 15.23
CA PHE A 89 0.59 -4.56 15.21
C PHE A 89 1.19 -4.39 13.81
N LEU A 90 1.44 -5.49 13.11
CA LEU A 90 1.93 -5.43 11.73
C LEU A 90 0.95 -4.74 10.78
N ILE A 91 -0.33 -5.07 10.91
CA ILE A 91 -1.35 -4.42 10.09
C ILE A 91 -1.41 -2.93 10.41
N ILE A 92 -1.36 -2.52 11.69
CA ILE A 92 -1.31 -1.11 12.11
C ILE A 92 -0.12 -0.39 11.47
N THR A 93 1.07 -0.97 11.54
CA THR A 93 2.28 -0.36 10.96
C THR A 93 2.20 -0.19 9.45
N SER A 94 1.40 -1.00 8.76
CA SER A 94 1.16 -0.85 7.32
C SER A 94 0.15 0.27 6.98
N MET A 95 -0.78 0.58 7.89
CA MET A 95 -1.88 1.51 7.65
C MET A 95 -1.60 2.93 8.14
N VAL A 96 -0.92 3.06 9.26
CA VAL A 96 -0.82 4.30 10.05
C VAL A 96 -0.19 5.45 9.27
N TRP A 97 0.83 5.19 8.46
CA TRP A 97 1.63 6.21 7.79
C TRP A 97 0.82 7.04 6.80
N ASN A 98 0.03 6.37 5.96
CA ASN A 98 -0.82 7.05 4.96
C ASN A 98 -1.89 7.92 5.63
N ILE A 99 -2.47 7.44 6.73
CA ILE A 99 -3.52 8.16 7.45
C ILE A 99 -2.93 9.37 8.18
N ILE A 100 -1.71 9.29 8.76
CA ILE A 100 -1.01 10.44 9.36
C ILE A 100 -0.84 11.56 8.33
N PHE A 101 -0.35 11.24 7.12
CA PHE A 101 -0.21 12.24 6.06
C PHE A 101 -1.54 12.86 5.67
N GLY A 102 -2.60 12.06 5.55
CA GLY A 102 -3.94 12.56 5.25
C GLY A 102 -4.47 13.53 6.29
N VAL A 103 -4.32 13.22 7.57
CA VAL A 103 -4.70 14.10 8.68
C VAL A 103 -3.85 15.37 8.69
N TYR A 104 -2.52 15.23 8.59
CA TYR A 104 -1.60 16.36 8.54
C TYR A 104 -1.95 17.33 7.41
N GLU A 105 -2.11 16.82 6.18
CA GLU A 105 -2.44 17.63 5.00
C GLU A 105 -3.75 18.40 5.19
N SER A 106 -4.80 17.71 5.66
CA SER A 106 -6.11 18.33 5.89
C SER A 106 -6.08 19.49 6.86
N ILE A 107 -5.37 19.33 7.98
CA ILE A 107 -5.28 20.35 9.01
C ILE A 107 -4.34 21.48 8.61
N LYS A 108 -3.24 21.17 7.92
CA LYS A 108 -2.28 22.16 7.45
C LYS A 108 -2.85 23.08 6.37
N THR A 109 -3.74 22.55 5.53
CA THR A 109 -4.41 23.28 4.44
C THR A 109 -5.75 23.88 4.85
N MET A 110 -6.18 23.67 6.08
CA MET A 110 -7.42 24.22 6.61
C MET A 110 -7.37 25.76 6.65
N PRO A 111 -8.45 26.49 6.28
CA PRO A 111 -8.51 27.93 6.39
C PRO A 111 -8.30 28.43 7.81
N LYS A 112 -7.63 29.55 7.91
CA LYS A 112 -7.38 30.20 9.20
C LYS A 112 -8.67 30.66 9.88
N GLU A 113 -9.70 30.99 9.11
CA GLU A 113 -11.02 31.43 9.57
C GLU A 113 -11.65 30.41 10.54
N PHE A 114 -11.46 29.09 10.31
CA PHE A 114 -11.95 28.08 11.25
C PHE A 114 -11.28 28.15 12.62
N LEU A 115 -10.01 28.56 12.64
CA LEU A 115 -9.26 28.72 13.90
C LEU A 115 -9.62 30.04 14.59
N GLU A 116 -9.88 31.09 13.83
CA GLU A 116 -10.34 32.38 14.35
C GLU A 116 -11.72 32.25 14.99
N VAL A 117 -12.65 31.56 14.32
CA VAL A 117 -13.96 31.21 14.88
C VAL A 117 -13.80 30.38 16.17
N ALA A 118 -12.94 29.36 16.14
CA ALA A 118 -12.69 28.54 17.32
C ALA A 118 -12.06 29.35 18.48
N ALA A 119 -11.29 30.38 18.18
CA ALA A 119 -10.75 31.31 19.19
C ALA A 119 -11.82 32.23 19.75
N THR A 120 -12.67 32.80 18.86
CA THR A 120 -13.78 33.69 19.25
C THR A 120 -14.75 32.97 20.21
N TYR A 121 -15.07 31.70 19.94
CA TYR A 121 -15.90 30.87 20.82
C TYR A 121 -15.13 30.26 22.01
N GLN A 122 -13.87 30.61 22.22
CA GLN A 122 -13.00 30.15 23.31
C GLN A 122 -12.99 28.62 23.46
N LEU A 123 -13.00 27.89 22.32
CA LEU A 123 -13.02 26.44 22.36
C LEU A 123 -11.76 25.88 23.05
N SER A 124 -11.96 24.98 24.00
CA SER A 124 -10.85 24.24 24.63
C SER A 124 -10.08 23.38 23.61
N THR A 125 -8.89 22.94 23.97
CA THR A 125 -8.08 22.07 23.10
C THR A 125 -8.83 20.81 22.67
N PHE A 126 -9.54 20.18 23.61
CA PHE A 126 -10.34 18.98 23.33
C PHE A 126 -11.54 19.27 22.42
N GLN A 127 -12.21 20.43 22.63
CA GLN A 127 -13.29 20.86 21.75
C GLN A 127 -12.79 21.18 20.34
N LYS A 128 -11.60 21.77 20.19
CA LYS A 128 -10.96 21.98 18.88
C LYS A 128 -10.65 20.66 18.19
N LEU A 129 -10.17 19.65 18.93
CA LEU A 129 -9.91 18.31 18.36
C LEU A 129 -11.19 17.71 17.76
N ILE A 130 -12.30 17.71 18.51
CA ILE A 130 -13.54 17.06 18.08
C ILE A 130 -14.33 17.91 17.08
N LYS A 131 -14.49 19.23 17.35
CA LYS A 131 -15.42 20.08 16.57
C LYS A 131 -14.78 20.72 15.34
N VAL A 132 -13.44 20.83 15.29
CA VAL A 132 -12.73 21.51 14.21
C VAL A 132 -11.85 20.54 13.44
N TYR A 133 -10.89 19.87 14.11
CA TYR A 133 -9.90 19.06 13.41
C TYR A 133 -10.46 17.73 12.92
N ALA A 134 -11.30 17.05 13.71
CA ALA A 134 -11.86 15.76 13.29
C ALA A 134 -12.77 15.90 12.06
N PRO A 135 -13.73 16.83 11.99
CA PRO A 135 -14.51 17.05 10.79
C PRO A 135 -13.67 17.47 9.57
N ALA A 136 -12.66 18.32 9.79
CA ALA A 136 -11.78 18.77 8.70
C ALA A 136 -10.91 17.64 8.14
N ALA A 137 -10.47 16.70 8.98
CA ALA A 137 -9.64 15.57 8.57
C ALA A 137 -10.46 14.42 7.97
N LEU A 138 -11.75 14.30 8.33
CA LEU A 138 -12.58 13.14 8.00
C LEU A 138 -12.61 12.76 6.51
N PRO A 139 -12.71 13.68 5.54
CA PRO A 139 -12.67 13.31 4.12
C PRO A 139 -11.37 12.62 3.70
N ARG A 140 -10.24 13.16 4.14
CA ARG A 140 -8.93 12.57 3.83
C ARG A 140 -8.67 11.27 4.59
N VAL A 141 -9.10 11.19 5.85
CA VAL A 141 -9.04 9.94 6.62
C VAL A 141 -9.84 8.84 5.91
N ALA A 142 -11.06 9.13 5.43
CA ALA A 142 -11.86 8.16 4.70
C ALA A 142 -11.19 7.71 3.39
N GLU A 143 -10.56 8.62 2.64
CA GLU A 143 -9.81 8.28 1.41
C GLU A 143 -8.58 7.41 1.74
N GLN A 144 -7.76 7.85 2.69
CA GLN A 144 -6.53 7.14 3.08
C GLN A 144 -6.83 5.78 3.71
N SER A 145 -7.94 5.65 4.43
CA SER A 145 -8.37 4.37 5.01
C SER A 145 -8.64 3.31 3.95
N VAL A 146 -9.20 3.67 2.79
CA VAL A 146 -9.41 2.72 1.68
C VAL A 146 -8.07 2.20 1.13
N LEU A 147 -7.11 3.11 0.93
CA LEU A 147 -5.78 2.74 0.44
C LEU A 147 -5.04 1.88 1.47
N SER A 148 -5.06 2.32 2.74
CA SER A 148 -4.44 1.61 3.85
C SER A 148 -5.06 0.23 4.07
N TRP A 149 -6.38 0.08 3.88
CA TRP A 149 -7.04 -1.22 3.94
C TRP A 149 -6.51 -2.20 2.91
N SER A 150 -6.34 -1.76 1.66
CA SER A 150 -5.81 -2.62 0.59
C SER A 150 -4.37 -3.07 0.90
N ILE A 151 -3.54 -2.17 1.44
CA ILE A 151 -2.19 -2.50 1.90
C ILE A 151 -2.26 -3.46 3.08
N GLY A 152 -3.12 -3.17 4.07
CA GLY A 152 -3.31 -3.99 5.27
C GLY A 152 -3.74 -5.43 4.98
N LEU A 153 -4.55 -5.66 3.92
CA LEU A 153 -4.93 -7.02 3.50
C LEU A 153 -3.70 -7.87 3.09
N PHE A 154 -2.72 -7.25 2.44
CA PHE A 154 -1.46 -7.94 2.12
C PHE A 154 -0.73 -8.35 3.41
N TYR A 155 -0.64 -7.44 4.38
CA TYR A 155 0.03 -7.72 5.66
C TYR A 155 -0.74 -8.70 6.54
N LEU A 156 -2.08 -8.65 6.53
CA LEU A 156 -2.92 -9.64 7.21
C LEU A 156 -2.62 -11.04 6.72
N VAL A 157 -2.78 -11.28 5.42
CA VAL A 157 -2.59 -12.61 4.83
C VAL A 157 -1.16 -13.08 5.03
N THR A 158 -0.20 -12.19 4.82
CA THR A 158 1.22 -12.51 5.00
C THR A 158 1.54 -12.90 6.43
N SER A 159 1.08 -12.13 7.43
CA SER A 159 1.35 -12.43 8.84
C SER A 159 0.66 -13.73 9.29
N GLU A 160 -0.52 -14.02 8.76
CA GLU A 160 -1.20 -15.29 9.03
C GLU A 160 -0.45 -16.47 8.41
N ILE A 161 0.06 -16.34 7.18
CA ILE A 161 0.88 -17.37 6.51
C ILE A 161 2.18 -17.61 7.28
N PHE A 162 2.88 -16.56 7.67
CA PHE A 162 4.12 -16.69 8.46
C PHE A 162 3.89 -17.36 9.80
N SER A 163 2.75 -17.09 10.45
CA SER A 163 2.41 -17.75 11.70
C SER A 163 2.18 -19.24 11.51
N ALA A 164 1.59 -19.66 10.38
CA ALA A 164 1.31 -21.07 10.08
C ALA A 164 2.59 -21.92 9.88
N GLY A 165 3.71 -21.31 9.54
CA GLY A 165 5.01 -21.99 9.41
C GLY A 165 5.70 -22.34 10.74
N ASN A 166 5.19 -21.86 11.86
CA ASN A 166 5.78 -22.05 13.18
C ASN A 166 4.72 -22.44 14.21
N SER A 167 4.66 -23.73 14.56
CA SER A 167 3.67 -24.29 15.50
C SER A 167 3.63 -23.58 16.88
N ARG A 168 4.68 -22.88 17.26
CA ARG A 168 4.77 -22.12 18.53
C ARG A 168 4.06 -20.77 18.46
N TYR A 169 3.85 -20.20 17.26
CA TYR A 169 3.30 -18.88 17.03
C TYR A 169 2.13 -18.88 16.04
N GLU A 170 1.49 -20.03 15.86
CA GLU A 170 0.41 -20.22 14.89
C GLU A 170 -0.87 -19.51 15.32
N VAL A 171 -1.45 -18.76 14.38
CA VAL A 171 -2.79 -18.19 14.53
C VAL A 171 -3.82 -19.30 14.35
N GLN A 172 -4.68 -19.52 15.36
CA GLN A 172 -5.66 -20.63 15.33
C GLN A 172 -6.71 -20.47 14.22
N HIS A 173 -7.13 -19.24 13.95
CA HIS A 173 -8.14 -18.91 12.94
C HIS A 173 -7.65 -17.76 12.07
N GLY A 174 -7.62 -17.96 10.75
CA GLY A 174 -7.25 -16.95 9.78
C GLY A 174 -7.35 -17.46 8.35
N ILE A 175 -7.81 -16.60 7.45
CA ILE A 175 -7.99 -16.99 6.04
C ILE A 175 -6.66 -17.31 5.36
N GLY A 176 -5.57 -16.64 5.74
CA GLY A 176 -4.22 -16.93 5.24
C GLY A 176 -3.77 -18.34 5.63
N VAL A 177 -3.96 -18.73 6.90
CA VAL A 177 -3.66 -20.09 7.40
C VAL A 177 -4.52 -21.13 6.69
N ALA A 178 -5.84 -20.88 6.60
CA ALA A 178 -6.77 -21.81 5.96
C ALA A 178 -6.42 -22.05 4.49
N LEU A 179 -6.14 -20.98 3.74
CA LEU A 179 -5.77 -21.11 2.32
C LEU A 179 -4.43 -21.81 2.11
N THR A 180 -3.44 -21.54 2.95
CA THR A 180 -2.15 -22.21 2.89
C THR A 180 -2.30 -23.71 3.19
N SER A 181 -3.08 -24.07 4.21
CA SER A 181 -3.38 -25.46 4.56
C SER A 181 -4.10 -26.19 3.44
N LEU A 182 -5.12 -25.58 2.82
CA LEU A 182 -5.88 -26.17 1.70
C LEU A 182 -5.01 -26.36 0.46
N ALA A 183 -4.20 -25.36 0.13
CA ALA A 183 -3.20 -25.48 -0.94
C ALA A 183 -2.23 -26.61 -0.63
N GLY A 184 -1.83 -26.73 0.63
CA GLY A 184 -0.92 -27.69 1.17
C GLY A 184 -1.37 -29.10 1.11
N THR A 185 -2.60 -29.34 1.43
CA THR A 185 -3.20 -30.68 1.38
C THR A 185 -3.67 -31.09 -0.02
N GLY A 186 -3.43 -30.25 -1.06
CA GLY A 186 -3.86 -30.51 -2.42
C GLY A 186 -5.38 -30.37 -2.63
N GLN A 187 -6.09 -29.78 -1.69
CA GLN A 187 -7.53 -29.55 -1.78
C GLN A 187 -7.86 -28.34 -2.67
N THR A 188 -7.57 -28.48 -3.97
CA THR A 188 -7.69 -27.41 -4.96
C THR A 188 -9.08 -26.76 -4.99
N LEU A 189 -10.14 -27.56 -4.89
CA LEU A 189 -11.51 -27.03 -4.87
C LEU A 189 -11.77 -26.15 -3.62
N GLY A 190 -11.33 -26.61 -2.44
CA GLY A 190 -11.43 -25.84 -1.20
C GLY A 190 -10.65 -24.54 -1.26
N TYR A 191 -9.45 -24.57 -1.84
CA TYR A 191 -8.62 -23.39 -2.05
C TYR A 191 -9.30 -22.35 -2.97
N ILE A 192 -9.87 -22.79 -4.10
CA ILE A 192 -10.60 -21.91 -5.02
C ILE A 192 -11.83 -21.29 -4.34
N ILE A 193 -12.59 -22.08 -3.57
CA ILE A 193 -13.74 -21.59 -2.80
C ILE A 193 -13.29 -20.56 -1.77
N GLY A 194 -12.19 -20.81 -1.07
CA GLY A 194 -11.63 -19.87 -0.09
C GLY A 194 -11.20 -18.54 -0.70
N ILE A 195 -10.54 -18.57 -1.87
CA ILE A 195 -10.22 -17.33 -2.63
C ILE A 195 -11.50 -16.59 -3.02
N PHE A 196 -12.52 -17.30 -3.49
CA PHE A 196 -13.79 -16.68 -3.87
C PHE A 196 -14.49 -16.00 -2.68
N ILE A 197 -14.54 -16.68 -1.52
CA ILE A 197 -15.07 -16.10 -0.28
C ILE A 197 -14.26 -14.86 0.13
N PHE A 198 -12.92 -14.92 0.05
CA PHE A 198 -12.07 -13.77 0.34
C PHE A 198 -12.38 -12.58 -0.57
N ILE A 199 -12.47 -12.78 -1.88
CA ILE A 199 -12.83 -11.72 -2.85
C ILE A 199 -14.21 -11.15 -2.52
N LEU A 200 -15.18 -11.98 -2.19
CA LEU A 200 -16.52 -11.55 -1.80
C LEU A 200 -16.49 -10.63 -0.56
N PHE A 201 -15.69 -10.96 0.45
CA PHE A 201 -15.52 -10.14 1.65
C PHE A 201 -14.79 -8.82 1.35
N VAL A 202 -13.76 -8.83 0.50
CA VAL A 202 -13.07 -7.61 0.05
C VAL A 202 -14.03 -6.67 -0.66
N VAL A 203 -14.78 -7.19 -1.63
CA VAL A 203 -15.79 -6.42 -2.37
C VAL A 203 -16.93 -5.96 -1.45
N GLY A 204 -17.42 -6.85 -0.59
CA GLY A 204 -18.44 -6.54 0.41
C GLY A 204 -18.02 -5.40 1.34
N THR A 205 -16.83 -5.46 1.91
CA THR A 205 -16.28 -4.41 2.78
C THR A 205 -16.18 -3.07 2.05
N ARG A 206 -15.77 -3.09 0.79
CA ARG A 206 -15.71 -1.87 -0.01
C ARG A 206 -17.07 -1.20 -0.14
N PHE A 207 -18.12 -1.95 -0.48
CA PHE A 207 -19.44 -1.40 -0.73
C PHE A 207 -20.23 -1.15 0.56
N LEU A 208 -20.11 -2.02 1.55
CA LEU A 208 -20.89 -1.92 2.79
C LEU A 208 -20.28 -1.00 3.83
N PHE A 209 -18.96 -0.82 3.81
CA PHE A 209 -18.26 0.00 4.80
C PHE A 209 -17.61 1.26 4.19
N PHE A 210 -16.73 1.11 3.19
CA PHE A 210 -15.94 2.25 2.71
C PHE A 210 -16.73 3.24 1.86
N VAL A 211 -17.63 2.79 1.01
CA VAL A 211 -18.46 3.69 0.19
C VAL A 211 -19.40 4.55 1.07
N PRO A 212 -20.13 4.00 2.05
CA PRO A 212 -20.91 4.79 2.99
C PRO A 212 -20.03 5.75 3.81
N LEU A 213 -18.87 5.30 4.29
CA LEU A 213 -17.92 6.13 5.04
C LEU A 213 -17.45 7.33 4.21
N GLN A 214 -17.04 7.12 2.97
CA GLN A 214 -16.63 8.19 2.05
C GLN A 214 -17.78 9.15 1.76
N ASN A 215 -18.99 8.65 1.46
CA ASN A 215 -20.15 9.48 1.21
C ASN A 215 -20.54 10.34 2.43
N TYR A 216 -20.40 9.78 3.64
CA TYR A 216 -20.59 10.54 4.88
C TYR A 216 -19.51 11.61 5.05
N ALA A 217 -18.23 11.22 4.86
CA ALA A 217 -17.10 12.10 5.03
C ALA A 217 -17.10 13.29 4.06
N TYR A 218 -17.53 13.08 2.80
CA TYR A 218 -17.61 14.15 1.81
C TYR A 218 -18.61 15.27 2.14
N ARG A 219 -19.54 15.06 3.08
CA ARG A 219 -20.40 16.14 3.59
C ARG A 219 -19.59 17.25 4.28
N TYR A 220 -18.42 16.92 4.78
CA TYR A 220 -17.48 17.86 5.42
C TYR A 220 -16.41 18.38 4.45
N SER A 221 -16.46 17.98 3.17
CA SER A 221 -15.54 18.48 2.15
C SER A 221 -16.02 19.84 1.60
N ARG A 222 -15.09 20.76 1.37
CA ARG A 222 -15.37 22.07 0.73
C ARG A 222 -15.91 21.95 -0.69
N GLU A 223 -15.64 20.87 -1.39
CA GLU A 223 -16.15 20.65 -2.74
C GLU A 223 -17.65 20.37 -2.75
N SER A 224 -18.26 20.00 -1.62
CA SER A 224 -19.69 19.74 -1.51
C SER A 224 -20.54 21.00 -1.71
N THR A 225 -20.01 22.18 -1.37
CA THR A 225 -20.67 23.48 -1.59
C THR A 225 -20.59 23.97 -3.03
N ARG A 226 -19.75 23.37 -3.88
CA ARG A 226 -19.53 23.81 -5.27
C ARG A 226 -20.04 22.86 -6.34
N LYS A 227 -20.39 21.64 -5.98
CA LYS A 227 -20.95 20.61 -6.88
C LYS A 227 -22.02 19.79 -6.16
N GLU A 228 -23.22 20.33 -6.06
CA GLU A 228 -24.42 19.48 -6.03
C GLU A 228 -24.39 18.62 -7.28
N GLY A 229 -24.02 17.34 -7.16
CA GLY A 229 -24.18 16.44 -8.28
C GLY A 229 -23.16 15.33 -8.51
N LYS A 230 -22.08 15.23 -7.74
CA LYS A 230 -21.24 14.01 -7.81
C LYS A 230 -21.27 13.26 -6.48
N ARG A 231 -22.45 12.74 -6.13
CA ARG A 231 -22.52 11.53 -5.30
C ARG A 231 -21.71 10.46 -6.05
N TYR A 232 -20.78 9.81 -5.37
CA TYR A 232 -20.22 8.56 -5.87
C TYR A 232 -21.33 7.50 -5.87
N HIS A 233 -22.29 7.66 -6.79
CA HIS A 233 -23.18 6.61 -7.18
C HIS A 233 -22.35 5.67 -8.05
N PHE A 234 -21.82 4.65 -7.43
CA PHE A 234 -21.44 3.47 -8.17
C PHE A 234 -22.75 2.74 -8.49
N ASP A 235 -23.46 3.26 -9.51
CA ASP A 235 -24.69 2.69 -10.00
C ASP A 235 -24.39 1.41 -10.78
N ILE A 236 -24.22 0.32 -10.04
CA ILE A 236 -24.35 -1.02 -10.65
C ILE A 236 -25.77 -1.18 -11.21
N ASN A 237 -26.76 -0.53 -10.59
CA ASN A 237 -28.17 -0.61 -11.02
C ASN A 237 -28.49 0.31 -12.21
N GLU A 238 -27.89 1.50 -12.35
CA GLU A 238 -28.13 2.37 -13.50
C GLU A 238 -27.57 1.79 -14.81
N SER A 239 -26.46 1.04 -14.77
CA SER A 239 -25.90 0.45 -15.99
C SER A 239 -26.74 -0.73 -16.52
N LEU A 240 -27.45 -1.44 -15.65
CA LEU A 240 -28.37 -2.50 -16.05
C LEU A 240 -29.73 -1.94 -16.46
N ILE A 241 -30.24 -0.91 -15.77
CA ILE A 241 -31.54 -0.28 -16.09
C ILE A 241 -31.45 0.62 -17.33
N LYS A 242 -30.35 1.36 -17.54
CA LYS A 242 -30.14 2.16 -18.75
C LYS A 242 -29.98 1.33 -20.03
N ARG A 243 -29.58 0.07 -19.93
CA ARG A 243 -29.56 -0.81 -21.11
C ARG A 243 -30.95 -1.21 -21.60
N PHE A 244 -31.96 -1.05 -20.75
CA PHE A 244 -33.38 -1.29 -21.10
C PHE A 244 -34.17 -0.01 -21.45
N SER A 245 -33.64 1.20 -21.18
CA SER A 245 -34.35 2.47 -21.41
C SER A 245 -33.84 3.31 -22.60
N TYR A 246 -32.87 2.82 -23.39
CA TYR A 246 -32.36 3.51 -24.58
C TYR A 246 -33.22 3.23 -25.84
N LEU A 247 -34.55 3.26 -25.66
CA LEU A 247 -35.49 3.43 -26.74
C LEU A 247 -36.39 4.66 -26.43
N GLY A 248 -35.78 5.82 -26.47
CA GLY A 248 -36.57 7.05 -26.35
C GLY A 248 -35.86 8.27 -25.82
N THR A 249 -35.73 9.25 -26.69
CA THR A 249 -35.64 10.71 -26.49
C THR A 249 -34.30 11.36 -26.11
N GLY A 250 -33.69 12.04 -27.05
CA GLY A 250 -33.72 13.51 -27.22
C GLY A 250 -32.77 14.36 -26.35
N LEU A 251 -31.79 14.89 -26.99
CA LEU A 251 -30.89 16.03 -26.68
C LEU A 251 -31.50 17.14 -25.78
N ARG A 252 -30.79 17.53 -24.72
CA ARG A 252 -30.94 18.87 -24.13
C ARG A 252 -29.57 19.51 -23.83
N LYS A 253 -29.41 20.72 -24.38
CA LYS A 253 -28.22 21.58 -24.36
C LYS A 253 -27.93 22.10 -22.97
N MET A 254 -26.62 22.17 -22.59
CA MET A 254 -26.12 22.87 -21.40
C MET A 254 -25.78 24.34 -21.70
N PRO A 255 -26.01 25.30 -20.79
CA PRO A 255 -25.57 26.68 -20.93
C PRO A 255 -24.13 26.89 -20.43
N LYS A 256 -23.41 27.78 -21.11
CA LYS A 256 -22.09 28.31 -20.78
C LYS A 256 -22.23 29.42 -19.73
N SER A 257 -21.43 29.39 -18.68
CA SER A 257 -20.95 30.53 -17.85
C SER A 257 -20.23 29.92 -16.63
N SER A 258 -19.08 30.32 -16.17
CA SER A 258 -18.42 31.59 -16.02
C SER A 258 -16.95 31.38 -15.68
N ARG A 259 -16.07 32.03 -16.41
CA ARG A 259 -14.64 32.21 -16.02
C ARG A 259 -14.57 33.22 -14.86
N LYS A 260 -13.89 32.89 -13.77
CA LYS A 260 -12.88 33.77 -13.12
C LYS A 260 -12.29 33.12 -11.86
N SER A 261 -11.01 33.39 -11.70
CA SER A 261 -10.22 33.27 -10.47
C SER A 261 -9.51 31.92 -10.21
N LEU A 262 -8.44 31.68 -10.95
CA LEU A 262 -7.30 30.92 -10.46
C LEU A 262 -6.48 31.83 -9.53
N SER A 263 -6.83 31.81 -8.24
CA SER A 263 -5.98 32.34 -7.19
C SER A 263 -4.70 31.50 -7.14
N LYS A 264 -3.55 32.14 -7.26
CA LYS A 264 -2.22 31.59 -7.06
C LYS A 264 -2.16 30.86 -5.73
N SER A 265 -2.28 29.54 -5.76
CA SER A 265 -1.81 28.70 -4.68
C SER A 265 -0.29 28.91 -4.61
N LYS A 266 0.17 29.61 -3.59
CA LYS A 266 1.59 29.63 -3.23
C LYS A 266 1.98 28.18 -2.94
N GLY A 267 2.67 27.55 -3.90
CA GLY A 267 3.22 26.22 -3.73
C GLY A 267 3.95 26.16 -2.40
N VAL A 268 3.59 25.18 -1.59
CA VAL A 268 4.35 24.81 -0.40
C VAL A 268 5.76 24.53 -0.89
N LYS A 269 6.68 25.46 -0.61
CA LYS A 269 8.12 25.20 -0.79
C LYS A 269 8.45 24.01 0.08
N GLY A 270 8.55 22.83 -0.54
CA GLY A 270 9.04 21.64 0.13
C GLY A 270 10.42 21.97 0.71
N ASN A 271 10.47 22.03 2.01
CA ASN A 271 11.66 22.40 2.77
C ASN A 271 12.63 21.22 2.76
N SER A 272 13.31 21.01 1.62
CA SER A 272 14.25 19.90 1.41
C SER A 272 15.45 19.94 2.38
N SER A 273 15.73 21.08 3.02
CA SER A 273 16.81 21.19 4.01
C SER A 273 16.44 20.60 5.38
N ARG A 274 15.12 20.51 5.71
CA ARG A 274 14.66 19.97 7.00
C ARG A 274 14.67 18.44 7.04
N PHE A 275 14.58 17.79 5.90
CA PHE A 275 14.59 16.33 5.79
C PHE A 275 15.96 15.72 6.11
N GLY A 276 17.04 16.41 5.75
CA GLY A 276 18.40 15.98 6.07
C GLY A 276 18.68 15.89 7.58
N PHE A 277 18.05 16.77 8.37
CA PHE A 277 18.32 16.86 9.80
C PHE A 277 17.97 15.59 10.60
N VAL A 278 16.97 14.83 10.18
CA VAL A 278 16.58 13.57 10.83
C VAL A 278 17.15 12.35 10.10
N LEU A 279 17.20 12.39 8.78
CA LEU A 279 17.66 11.26 7.98
C LEU A 279 19.18 11.00 8.16
N TYR A 280 20.00 12.06 8.18
CA TYR A 280 21.45 11.90 8.35
C TYR A 280 21.83 11.32 9.73
N PRO A 281 21.23 11.74 10.86
CA PRO A 281 21.45 11.09 12.15
C PRO A 281 21.03 9.62 12.15
N ILE A 282 19.92 9.25 11.49
CA ILE A 282 19.49 7.85 11.40
C ILE A 282 20.47 7.02 10.59
N ILE A 283 20.89 7.49 9.41
CA ILE A 283 21.93 6.83 8.61
C ILE A 283 23.24 6.72 9.39
N PHE A 284 23.64 7.79 10.07
CA PHE A 284 24.82 7.81 10.89
C PHE A 284 24.72 6.83 12.07
N ALA A 285 23.58 6.77 12.75
CA ALA A 285 23.33 5.80 13.81
C ALA A 285 23.38 4.35 13.27
N ILE A 286 22.81 4.07 12.11
CA ILE A 286 22.89 2.75 11.46
C ILE A 286 24.35 2.41 11.16
N ILE A 287 25.13 3.33 10.59
CA ILE A 287 26.54 3.12 10.30
C ILE A 287 27.35 2.88 11.59
N LEU A 288 27.08 3.64 12.66
CA LEU A 288 27.74 3.45 13.95
C LEU A 288 27.39 2.10 14.58
N VAL A 289 26.11 1.71 14.56
CA VAL A 289 25.68 0.40 15.09
C VAL A 289 26.28 -0.73 14.27
N SER A 290 26.27 -0.62 12.93
CA SER A 290 26.93 -1.62 12.07
C SER A 290 28.44 -1.68 12.32
N GLY A 291 29.09 -0.53 12.44
CA GLY A 291 30.52 -0.46 12.77
C GLY A 291 30.85 -1.04 14.14
N TYR A 292 30.02 -0.76 15.15
CA TYR A 292 30.20 -1.34 16.50
C TYR A 292 30.02 -2.86 16.48
N VAL A 293 28.96 -3.35 15.80
CA VAL A 293 28.70 -4.81 15.66
C VAL A 293 29.88 -5.51 14.95
N LEU A 294 30.40 -4.92 13.88
CA LEU A 294 31.55 -5.47 13.16
C LEU A 294 32.86 -5.43 14.00
N PHE A 295 33.02 -4.43 14.87
CA PHE A 295 34.16 -4.32 15.75
C PHE A 295 34.11 -5.33 16.90
N GLU A 296 32.96 -5.48 17.55
CA GLU A 296 32.75 -6.41 18.67
C GLU A 296 32.74 -7.88 18.22
N TYR A 297 32.26 -8.13 17.00
CA TYR A 297 32.10 -9.47 16.44
C TYR A 297 32.82 -9.62 15.09
N PRO A 298 34.15 -9.68 15.03
CA PRO A 298 34.90 -9.73 13.77
C PRO A 298 34.60 -10.97 12.90
N HIS A 299 34.09 -12.05 13.48
CA HIS A 299 33.63 -13.22 12.74
C HIS A 299 32.40 -12.93 11.82
N ILE A 300 31.68 -11.84 12.07
CA ILE A 300 30.55 -11.39 11.25
C ILE A 300 31.00 -10.88 9.88
N LEU A 301 32.25 -10.48 9.70
CA LEU A 301 32.77 -10.02 8.41
C LEU A 301 32.60 -11.07 7.28
N ASN A 302 32.72 -12.34 7.59
CA ASN A 302 32.47 -13.41 6.63
C ASN A 302 30.97 -13.54 6.31
N GLN A 303 30.11 -13.24 7.28
CA GLN A 303 28.66 -13.24 7.09
C GLN A 303 28.20 -12.00 6.30
N GLU A 304 28.89 -10.87 6.40
CA GLU A 304 28.58 -9.64 5.67
C GLU A 304 28.61 -9.85 4.15
N ALA A 305 29.64 -10.50 3.63
CA ALA A 305 29.73 -10.82 2.21
C ALA A 305 28.54 -11.68 1.74
N PHE A 306 28.11 -12.64 2.56
CA PHE A 306 26.94 -13.47 2.30
C PHE A 306 25.64 -12.65 2.34
N VAL A 307 25.47 -11.74 3.32
CA VAL A 307 24.33 -10.83 3.41
C VAL A 307 24.26 -9.92 2.18
N LEU A 308 25.38 -9.32 1.80
CA LEU A 308 25.46 -8.44 0.62
C LEU A 308 25.12 -9.18 -0.67
N LEU A 309 25.57 -10.41 -0.84
CA LEU A 309 25.21 -11.24 -2.01
C LEU A 309 23.69 -11.45 -2.08
N ASN A 310 23.07 -11.82 -0.95
CA ASN A 310 21.62 -12.01 -0.85
C ASN A 310 20.86 -10.70 -1.15
N LEU A 311 21.35 -9.58 -0.63
CA LEU A 311 20.76 -8.26 -0.82
C LEU A 311 20.85 -7.81 -2.29
N VAL A 312 22.02 -7.96 -2.94
CA VAL A 312 22.21 -7.60 -4.35
C VAL A 312 21.34 -8.47 -5.26
N THR A 313 21.18 -9.74 -4.95
CA THR A 313 20.32 -10.65 -5.73
C THR A 313 18.86 -10.23 -5.64
N THR A 314 18.33 -9.93 -4.46
CA THR A 314 16.97 -9.38 -4.30
C THR A 314 16.83 -8.02 -4.99
N PHE A 315 17.84 -7.16 -4.89
CA PHE A 315 17.86 -5.88 -5.61
C PHE A 315 17.72 -6.09 -7.13
N ALA A 316 18.48 -7.00 -7.70
CA ALA A 316 18.39 -7.30 -9.12
C ALA A 316 17.00 -7.81 -9.52
N ARG A 317 16.34 -8.66 -8.70
CA ARG A 317 14.96 -9.12 -8.93
C ARG A 317 13.96 -7.96 -8.87
N VAL A 318 14.01 -7.13 -7.84
CA VAL A 318 13.13 -5.98 -7.67
C VAL A 318 13.24 -5.05 -8.89
N TRP A 319 14.45 -4.68 -9.30
CA TRP A 319 14.62 -3.77 -10.42
C TRP A 319 14.28 -4.39 -11.77
N SER A 320 14.57 -5.66 -11.99
CA SER A 320 14.17 -6.37 -13.22
C SER A 320 12.64 -6.46 -13.34
N THR A 321 11.95 -6.78 -12.24
CA THR A 321 10.50 -6.84 -12.19
C THR A 321 9.88 -5.45 -12.36
N PHE A 322 10.46 -4.43 -11.75
CA PHE A 322 10.07 -3.03 -11.93
C PHE A 322 10.12 -2.62 -13.41
N ILE A 323 11.21 -2.92 -14.11
CA ILE A 323 11.33 -2.64 -15.55
C ILE A 323 10.25 -3.40 -16.32
N LEU A 324 10.03 -4.67 -16.01
CA LEU A 324 9.04 -5.52 -16.66
C LEU A 324 7.63 -4.94 -16.55
N PHE A 325 7.19 -4.57 -15.34
CA PHE A 325 5.85 -4.03 -15.21
C PHE A 325 5.71 -2.59 -15.72
N MET A 326 6.78 -1.78 -15.73
CA MET A 326 6.75 -0.46 -16.36
C MET A 326 6.45 -0.54 -17.87
N ILE A 327 6.98 -1.53 -18.56
CA ILE A 327 6.70 -1.78 -19.99
C ILE A 327 5.19 -2.00 -20.21
N ILE A 328 4.49 -2.60 -19.27
CA ILE A 328 3.04 -2.88 -19.34
C ILE A 328 2.22 -1.72 -18.78
N ALA A 329 2.60 -1.21 -17.60
CA ALA A 329 1.82 -0.21 -16.87
C ALA A 329 1.73 1.14 -17.60
N VAL A 330 2.81 1.57 -18.27
CA VAL A 330 2.84 2.85 -19.00
C VAL A 330 1.85 2.87 -20.17
N PRO A 331 1.89 1.93 -21.14
CA PRO A 331 0.94 1.93 -22.25
C PRO A 331 -0.50 1.63 -21.77
N LEU A 332 -0.67 0.76 -20.77
CA LEU A 332 -1.99 0.44 -20.23
C LEU A 332 -2.64 1.66 -19.58
N SER A 333 -1.90 2.44 -18.79
CA SER A 333 -2.38 3.67 -18.16
C SER A 333 -2.82 4.70 -19.20
N ALA A 334 -2.04 4.88 -20.25
CA ALA A 334 -2.40 5.78 -21.33
C ALA A 334 -3.60 5.28 -22.14
N TYR A 335 -3.69 3.99 -22.41
CA TYR A 335 -4.85 3.39 -23.05
C TYR A 335 -6.15 3.67 -22.29
N ILE A 336 -6.12 3.44 -20.96
CA ILE A 336 -7.28 3.65 -20.07
C ILE A 336 -7.77 5.10 -20.14
N VAL A 337 -6.85 6.08 -20.15
CA VAL A 337 -7.22 7.50 -20.09
C VAL A 337 -7.60 8.07 -21.45
N PHE A 338 -6.85 7.74 -22.50
CA PHE A 338 -6.96 8.45 -23.78
C PHE A 338 -7.74 7.70 -24.85
N ILE A 339 -7.83 6.38 -24.76
CA ILE A 339 -8.40 5.53 -25.81
C ILE A 339 -9.69 4.85 -25.36
N ALA A 340 -9.74 4.38 -24.11
CA ALA A 340 -10.88 3.62 -23.62
C ALA A 340 -12.14 4.50 -23.46
N ARG A 341 -13.22 4.17 -24.17
CA ARG A 341 -14.52 4.85 -24.05
C ARG A 341 -15.13 4.76 -22.65
N SER A 342 -14.75 3.76 -21.87
CA SER A 342 -15.25 3.46 -20.53
C SER A 342 -14.12 3.36 -19.51
N GLY A 343 -13.18 4.31 -19.50
CA GLY A 343 -12.01 4.31 -18.62
C GLY A 343 -12.34 4.09 -17.13
N GLN A 344 -13.53 4.50 -16.66
CA GLN A 344 -13.99 4.25 -15.29
C GLN A 344 -14.23 2.77 -15.00
N ARG A 345 -14.70 1.98 -15.97
CA ARG A 345 -14.91 0.53 -15.80
C ARG A 345 -13.58 -0.20 -15.65
N TYR A 346 -12.61 0.13 -16.48
CA TYR A 346 -11.25 -0.46 -16.38
C TYR A 346 -10.60 -0.14 -15.03
N LEU A 347 -10.75 1.10 -14.54
CA LEU A 347 -10.27 1.46 -13.21
C LEU A 347 -10.95 0.67 -12.09
N ALA A 348 -12.26 0.43 -12.18
CA ALA A 348 -12.97 -0.37 -11.20
C ALA A 348 -12.45 -1.82 -11.18
N ILE A 349 -12.23 -2.42 -12.35
CA ILE A 349 -11.67 -3.77 -12.46
C ILE A 349 -10.26 -3.82 -11.86
N ILE A 350 -9.40 -2.88 -12.25
CA ILE A 350 -8.03 -2.79 -11.72
C ILE A 350 -8.04 -2.62 -10.20
N GLN A 351 -8.97 -1.83 -9.68
CA GLN A 351 -9.10 -1.61 -8.25
C GLN A 351 -9.53 -2.88 -7.49
N ILE A 352 -10.41 -3.70 -8.07
CA ILE A 352 -10.76 -5.00 -7.51
C ILE A 352 -9.55 -5.92 -7.54
N LEU A 353 -8.86 -6.03 -8.69
CA LEU A 353 -7.67 -6.86 -8.84
C LEU A 353 -6.55 -6.45 -7.88
N SER A 354 -6.32 -5.16 -7.71
CA SER A 354 -5.30 -4.64 -6.79
C SER A 354 -5.63 -4.86 -5.30
N SER A 355 -6.89 -5.12 -4.98
CA SER A 355 -7.31 -5.41 -3.61
C SER A 355 -7.09 -6.88 -3.23
N ILE A 356 -6.71 -7.74 -4.20
CA ILE A 356 -6.39 -9.14 -3.94
C ILE A 356 -4.88 -9.21 -3.66
N PRO A 357 -4.47 -9.57 -2.44
CA PRO A 357 -3.04 -9.68 -2.12
C PRO A 357 -2.38 -10.77 -2.96
N ALA A 358 -1.20 -10.47 -3.50
CA ALA A 358 -0.42 -11.45 -4.26
C ALA A 358 -0.09 -12.71 -3.44
N THR A 359 0.00 -12.56 -2.12
CA THR A 359 0.25 -13.64 -1.16
C THR A 359 -0.87 -14.70 -1.11
N ILE A 360 -2.12 -14.32 -1.36
CA ILE A 360 -3.22 -15.30 -1.45
C ILE A 360 -3.08 -16.19 -2.68
N ILE A 361 -2.59 -15.61 -3.78
CA ILE A 361 -2.44 -16.32 -5.06
C ILE A 361 -1.09 -17.06 -5.11
N LEU A 362 -0.16 -16.75 -4.19
CA LEU A 362 1.19 -17.30 -4.16
C LEU A 362 1.22 -18.84 -4.22
N PRO A 363 0.42 -19.61 -3.45
CA PRO A 363 0.40 -21.07 -3.57
C PRO A 363 0.03 -21.55 -4.97
N ALA A 364 -0.95 -20.92 -5.63
CA ALA A 364 -1.34 -21.29 -6.99
C ALA A 364 -0.25 -20.96 -8.02
N ILE A 365 0.43 -19.81 -7.85
CA ILE A 365 1.56 -19.42 -8.69
C ILE A 365 2.72 -20.41 -8.51
N ALA A 366 3.04 -20.76 -7.26
CA ALA A 366 4.11 -21.70 -6.94
C ALA A 366 3.85 -23.11 -7.54
N TYR A 367 2.62 -23.59 -7.41
CA TYR A 367 2.21 -24.87 -8.00
C TYR A 367 2.30 -24.86 -9.53
N SER A 368 1.91 -23.75 -10.17
CA SER A 368 1.87 -23.65 -11.63
C SER A 368 3.26 -23.48 -12.25
N LEU A 369 4.10 -22.62 -11.68
CA LEU A 369 5.40 -22.28 -12.27
C LEU A 369 6.52 -23.24 -11.87
N LYS A 370 6.44 -23.88 -10.70
CA LYS A 370 7.42 -24.84 -10.18
C LYS A 370 8.89 -24.36 -10.19
N ASN A 371 9.10 -23.04 -10.26
CA ASN A 371 10.40 -22.40 -10.31
C ASN A 371 10.39 -21.19 -9.39
N GLY A 372 11.24 -21.19 -8.35
CA GLY A 372 11.27 -20.17 -7.32
C GLY A 372 11.55 -18.76 -7.82
N GLU A 373 12.45 -18.61 -8.79
CA GLU A 373 12.76 -17.31 -9.37
C GLU A 373 11.54 -16.73 -10.11
N LEU A 374 10.85 -17.54 -10.91
CA LEU A 374 9.64 -17.11 -11.61
C LEU A 374 8.50 -16.80 -10.64
N VAL A 375 8.37 -17.56 -9.56
CA VAL A 375 7.38 -17.29 -8.50
C VAL A 375 7.67 -15.96 -7.82
N ALA A 376 8.92 -15.71 -7.43
CA ALA A 376 9.31 -14.43 -6.81
C ALA A 376 9.03 -13.24 -7.74
N ILE A 377 9.42 -13.34 -9.01
CA ILE A 377 9.15 -12.32 -10.03
C ILE A 377 7.64 -12.09 -10.21
N ALA A 378 6.83 -13.15 -10.27
CA ALA A 378 5.38 -13.02 -10.42
C ALA A 378 4.73 -12.33 -9.21
N VAL A 379 5.15 -12.64 -7.99
CA VAL A 379 4.67 -12.00 -6.77
C VAL A 379 5.09 -10.53 -6.70
N PHE A 380 6.33 -10.22 -7.03
CA PHE A 380 6.82 -8.82 -7.11
C PHE A 380 6.01 -8.03 -8.15
N PHE A 381 5.83 -8.60 -9.34
CA PHE A 381 5.03 -7.99 -10.40
C PHE A 381 3.61 -7.65 -9.95
N LEU A 382 2.90 -8.62 -9.34
CA LEU A 382 1.54 -8.41 -8.84
C LEU A 382 1.49 -7.42 -7.67
N SER A 383 2.53 -7.34 -6.86
CA SER A 383 2.61 -6.42 -5.74
C SER A 383 2.86 -4.97 -6.17
N GLY A 384 3.59 -4.73 -7.27
CA GLY A 384 4.05 -3.41 -7.69
C GLY A 384 3.19 -2.73 -8.76
N ILE A 385 2.74 -3.47 -9.79
CA ILE A 385 2.15 -2.92 -11.01
C ILE A 385 0.94 -2.00 -10.77
N TRP A 386 0.11 -2.33 -9.79
CA TRP A 386 -1.12 -1.59 -9.49
C TRP A 386 -0.86 -0.15 -9.03
N TYR A 387 0.19 0.07 -8.24
CA TYR A 387 0.55 1.40 -7.73
C TYR A 387 0.97 2.32 -8.88
N VAL A 388 1.70 1.81 -9.85
CA VAL A 388 2.10 2.58 -11.04
C VAL A 388 0.88 2.95 -11.87
N ILE A 389 -0.01 1.98 -12.16
CA ILE A 389 -1.22 2.23 -12.95
C ILE A 389 -2.12 3.27 -12.26
N PHE A 390 -2.39 3.14 -10.97
CA PHE A 390 -3.24 4.07 -10.24
C PHE A 390 -2.67 5.48 -10.22
N SER A 391 -1.39 5.60 -9.91
CA SER A 391 -0.74 6.90 -9.83
C SER A 391 -0.64 7.58 -11.19
N ALA A 392 -0.33 6.83 -12.23
CA ALA A 392 -0.28 7.34 -13.61
C ALA A 392 -1.67 7.81 -14.08
N VAL A 393 -2.70 6.97 -13.91
CA VAL A 393 -4.08 7.31 -14.32
C VAL A 393 -4.63 8.47 -13.50
N GLY A 394 -4.33 8.53 -12.19
CA GLY A 394 -4.72 9.63 -11.31
C GLY A 394 -4.18 10.97 -11.79
N ASN A 395 -2.92 11.04 -12.17
CA ASN A 395 -2.31 12.26 -12.72
C ASN A 395 -2.87 12.66 -14.08
N LEU A 396 -3.15 11.70 -14.96
CA LEU A 396 -3.70 11.99 -16.28
C LEU A 396 -5.12 12.55 -16.24
N LYS A 397 -5.93 12.19 -15.25
CA LYS A 397 -7.26 12.77 -15.04
C LYS A 397 -7.23 14.27 -14.71
N ASN A 398 -6.11 14.75 -14.17
CA ASN A 398 -5.90 16.16 -13.83
C ASN A 398 -5.35 17.00 -14.99
N LEU A 399 -5.13 16.39 -16.18
CA LEU A 399 -4.74 17.13 -17.36
C LEU A 399 -5.82 18.12 -17.79
N ASN A 400 -5.37 19.34 -18.14
CA ASN A 400 -6.25 20.37 -18.68
C ASN A 400 -6.88 19.84 -19.99
N PRO A 401 -8.24 19.81 -20.12
CA PRO A 401 -8.91 19.42 -21.33
C PRO A 401 -8.48 20.18 -22.59
N GLU A 402 -8.01 21.43 -22.43
CA GLU A 402 -7.50 22.28 -23.51
C GLU A 402 -6.34 21.62 -24.26
N ILE A 403 -5.48 20.81 -23.61
CA ILE A 403 -4.38 20.10 -24.26
C ILE A 403 -4.90 19.10 -25.29
N MET A 404 -6.05 18.48 -25.02
CA MET A 404 -6.68 17.54 -25.96
C MET A 404 -7.35 18.26 -27.13
N GLU A 405 -7.85 19.48 -26.90
CA GLU A 405 -8.38 20.34 -27.97
C GLU A 405 -7.26 20.82 -28.89
N VAL A 406 -6.14 21.26 -28.33
CA VAL A 406 -4.92 21.62 -29.09
C VAL A 406 -4.46 20.48 -29.98
N LYS A 407 -4.41 19.23 -29.46
CA LYS A 407 -4.09 18.06 -30.26
C LYS A 407 -4.99 17.91 -31.48
N LYS A 408 -6.31 18.14 -31.32
CA LYS A 408 -7.29 18.02 -32.42
C LYS A 408 -7.13 19.14 -33.43
N ILE A 409 -6.96 20.39 -32.97
CA ILE A 409 -6.84 21.57 -33.82
C ILE A 409 -5.59 21.49 -34.69
N PHE A 410 -4.45 21.08 -34.09
CA PHE A 410 -3.16 20.98 -34.81
C PHE A 410 -2.94 19.66 -35.52
N GLY A 411 -3.93 18.74 -35.52
CA GLY A 411 -3.81 17.45 -36.22
C GLY A 411 -2.60 16.61 -35.76
N ILE A 412 -2.21 16.71 -34.49
CA ILE A 412 -1.00 16.06 -33.97
C ILE A 412 -1.14 14.54 -34.11
N ASP A 413 -0.24 13.94 -34.88
CA ASP A 413 -0.17 12.51 -35.12
C ASP A 413 -0.07 11.70 -33.80
N ARG A 414 -0.56 10.44 -33.84
CA ARG A 414 -0.63 9.56 -32.66
C ARG A 414 0.74 9.37 -31.98
N TRP A 415 1.80 9.19 -32.77
CA TRP A 415 3.15 8.97 -32.24
C TRP A 415 3.73 10.25 -31.60
N LYS A 416 3.53 11.40 -32.26
CA LYS A 416 3.93 12.71 -31.73
C LYS A 416 3.16 13.05 -30.46
N ALA A 417 1.84 12.75 -30.42
CA ALA A 417 1.03 12.93 -29.24
C ALA A 417 1.49 12.03 -28.09
N TRP A 418 1.84 10.77 -28.38
CA TRP A 418 2.37 9.84 -27.39
C TRP A 418 3.65 10.39 -26.74
N LYS A 419 4.65 10.76 -27.55
CA LYS A 419 5.95 11.22 -27.08
C LYS A 419 5.90 12.57 -26.37
N ASN A 420 5.13 13.54 -26.90
CA ASN A 420 5.22 14.93 -26.47
C ASN A 420 4.12 15.34 -25.49
N ILE A 421 2.99 14.64 -25.47
CA ILE A 421 1.86 14.98 -24.61
C ILE A 421 1.68 13.89 -23.55
N TYR A 422 1.40 12.65 -23.95
CA TYR A 422 0.96 11.61 -23.03
C TYR A 422 2.07 11.15 -22.08
N LEU A 423 3.25 10.85 -22.63
CA LEU A 423 4.37 10.39 -21.82
C LEU A 423 4.83 11.46 -20.83
N LYS A 424 4.87 12.73 -21.26
CA LYS A 424 5.21 13.84 -20.36
C LYS A 424 4.17 14.00 -19.26
N ALA A 425 2.89 13.95 -19.59
CA ALA A 425 1.81 14.04 -18.62
C ALA A 425 1.75 12.88 -17.62
N LEU A 426 2.22 11.69 -18.02
CA LEU A 426 2.35 10.53 -17.16
C LEU A 426 3.49 10.65 -16.13
N LEU A 427 4.58 11.36 -16.47
CA LEU A 427 5.82 11.36 -15.67
C LEU A 427 5.63 11.61 -14.17
N PRO A 428 4.86 12.63 -13.71
CA PRO A 428 4.67 12.83 -12.27
C PRO A 428 4.03 11.64 -11.58
N GLY A 429 3.01 11.06 -12.22
CA GLY A 429 2.33 9.87 -11.74
C GLY A 429 3.21 8.63 -11.76
N LEU A 430 4.01 8.46 -12.80
CA LEU A 430 4.95 7.36 -12.91
C LEU A 430 5.99 7.41 -11.79
N VAL A 431 6.57 8.58 -11.50
CA VAL A 431 7.54 8.71 -10.40
C VAL A 431 6.91 8.40 -9.06
N THR A 432 5.73 8.96 -8.78
CA THR A 432 5.02 8.69 -7.51
C THR A 432 4.65 7.22 -7.38
N GLY A 433 4.08 6.63 -8.44
CA GLY A 433 3.71 5.22 -8.47
C GLY A 433 4.90 4.28 -8.35
N SER A 434 6.04 4.62 -8.95
CA SER A 434 7.27 3.84 -8.90
C SER A 434 7.85 3.73 -7.50
N VAL A 435 7.85 4.83 -6.73
CA VAL A 435 8.31 4.81 -5.34
C VAL A 435 7.50 3.83 -4.51
N THR A 436 6.18 3.91 -4.64
CA THR A 436 5.26 3.04 -3.88
C THR A 436 5.35 1.59 -4.36
N ALA A 437 5.49 1.37 -5.67
CA ALA A 437 5.63 0.04 -6.25
C ALA A 437 6.89 -0.68 -5.77
N ILE A 438 8.05 -0.01 -5.82
CA ILE A 438 9.31 -0.60 -5.34
C ILE A 438 9.27 -0.85 -3.82
N ALA A 439 8.66 0.04 -3.04
CA ALA A 439 8.45 -0.22 -1.62
C ALA A 439 7.57 -1.47 -1.38
N ALA A 440 6.54 -1.68 -2.20
CA ALA A 440 5.69 -2.87 -2.14
C ALA A 440 6.46 -4.14 -2.54
N GLU A 441 7.33 -4.09 -3.56
CA GLU A 441 8.19 -5.22 -3.95
C GLU A 441 9.18 -5.59 -2.84
N TRP A 442 9.83 -4.60 -2.19
CA TRP A 442 10.69 -4.86 -1.03
C TRP A 442 9.94 -5.52 0.13
N ASN A 443 8.70 -5.12 0.39
CA ASN A 443 7.88 -5.81 1.37
C ASN A 443 7.51 -7.23 0.91
N ALA A 444 7.19 -7.41 -0.37
CA ALA A 444 6.85 -8.70 -0.92
C ALA A 444 8.04 -9.67 -0.96
N SER A 445 9.31 -9.18 -0.98
CA SER A 445 10.49 -10.03 -1.06
C SER A 445 10.60 -11.00 0.11
N ILE A 446 10.17 -10.58 1.31
CA ILE A 446 10.19 -11.42 2.50
C ILE A 446 9.34 -12.69 2.31
N VAL A 447 8.20 -12.58 1.63
CA VAL A 447 7.29 -13.71 1.40
C VAL A 447 7.63 -14.45 0.11
N ALA A 448 7.96 -13.72 -0.94
CA ALA A 448 8.17 -14.28 -2.26
C ALA A 448 9.45 -15.12 -2.37
N GLU A 449 10.49 -14.75 -1.63
CA GLU A 449 11.78 -15.44 -1.62
C GLU A 449 11.82 -16.64 -0.67
N TYR A 450 10.95 -16.66 0.32
CA TYR A 450 10.80 -17.75 1.26
C TYR A 450 9.35 -18.22 1.35
N PHE A 451 8.95 -19.04 0.43
CA PHE A 451 7.69 -19.77 0.52
C PHE A 451 8.00 -21.26 0.56
N THR A 452 7.93 -21.87 1.72
CA THR A 452 8.02 -23.32 1.87
C THR A 452 6.63 -23.94 1.94
N THR A 453 6.40 -24.91 1.12
CA THR A 453 5.18 -25.72 1.13
C THR A 453 5.34 -26.98 2.00
N THR A 454 6.14 -26.89 3.05
CA THR A 454 6.38 -28.02 3.97
C THR A 454 5.13 -28.51 4.70
N GLY A 455 3.98 -27.87 4.54
CA GLY A 455 2.69 -28.35 5.04
C GLY A 455 1.84 -29.09 4.02
N ILE A 456 2.30 -29.25 2.76
CA ILE A 456 1.44 -29.64 1.64
C ILE A 456 1.33 -31.16 1.43
N THR A 457 2.27 -31.95 1.91
CA THR A 457 2.16 -33.39 1.82
C THR A 457 2.65 -34.02 3.11
N GLY A 458 1.73 -34.62 3.85
CA GLY A 458 2.01 -35.43 5.05
C GLY A 458 2.92 -36.65 4.81
N SER A 459 3.58 -36.73 3.68
CA SER A 459 4.62 -37.72 3.38
C SER A 459 5.50 -37.21 2.23
N GLY A 460 6.67 -36.68 2.60
CA GLY A 460 7.74 -36.43 1.64
C GLY A 460 7.78 -35.00 1.12
N SER A 461 8.86 -34.33 1.43
CA SER A 461 9.34 -33.01 1.03
C SER A 461 9.22 -32.70 -0.47
N ASN A 462 8.07 -32.23 -0.90
CA ASN A 462 8.01 -31.50 -2.14
C ASN A 462 8.16 -29.99 -1.80
N VAL A 463 9.40 -29.56 -1.64
CA VAL A 463 9.76 -28.14 -1.58
C VAL A 463 9.39 -27.52 -2.92
N ILE A 464 8.24 -26.85 -3.00
CA ILE A 464 7.92 -26.01 -4.14
C ILE A 464 8.56 -24.66 -3.87
N SER A 465 9.67 -24.44 -4.55
CA SER A 465 10.32 -23.18 -4.87
C SER A 465 10.63 -22.21 -3.73
N THR A 466 11.77 -22.40 -3.11
CA THR A 466 12.53 -21.28 -2.54
C THR A 466 13.52 -20.80 -3.60
N VAL A 467 13.72 -19.49 -3.70
CA VAL A 467 14.87 -18.95 -4.45
C VAL A 467 16.18 -19.47 -3.84
N GLY A 468 17.20 -19.61 -4.64
CA GLY A 468 18.52 -20.06 -4.16
C GLY A 468 19.11 -19.10 -3.14
N VAL A 469 19.12 -17.81 -3.48
CA VAL A 469 19.75 -16.69 -2.74
C VAL A 469 18.77 -15.52 -2.74
N GLY A 470 18.61 -14.84 -1.60
CA GLY A 470 17.77 -13.64 -1.46
C GLY A 470 17.68 -13.18 -0.02
N ILE A 471 17.55 -11.87 0.18
CA ILE A 471 17.53 -11.28 1.53
C ILE A 471 16.28 -11.71 2.33
N GLY A 472 15.13 -11.88 1.67
CA GLY A 472 13.93 -12.38 2.31
C GLY A 472 14.14 -13.81 2.85
N LYS A 473 14.72 -14.68 2.03
CA LYS A 473 15.08 -16.04 2.44
C LYS A 473 16.09 -16.05 3.59
N LEU A 474 17.12 -15.19 3.51
CA LEU A 474 18.12 -15.07 4.56
C LEU A 474 17.50 -14.70 5.90
N LEU A 475 16.64 -13.70 5.93
CA LEU A 475 15.99 -13.23 7.15
C LEU A 475 15.11 -14.31 7.79
N ASP A 476 14.38 -15.06 6.98
CA ASP A 476 13.49 -16.10 7.47
C ASP A 476 14.27 -17.34 7.93
N THR A 477 15.31 -17.77 7.20
CA THR A 477 16.17 -18.87 7.64
C THR A 477 16.95 -18.50 8.90
N ALA A 478 17.40 -17.26 9.06
CA ALA A 478 18.04 -16.76 10.27
C ALA A 478 17.08 -16.78 11.48
N LEU A 479 15.81 -16.42 11.25
CA LEU A 479 14.76 -16.52 12.26
C LEU A 479 14.52 -17.99 12.67
N ALA A 480 14.33 -18.88 11.69
CA ALA A 480 14.04 -20.29 11.93
C ALA A 480 15.17 -21.00 12.68
N SER A 481 16.43 -20.61 12.42
CA SER A 481 17.61 -21.13 13.12
C SER A 481 17.90 -20.44 14.46
N GLY A 482 17.15 -19.37 14.82
CA GLY A 482 17.42 -18.57 16.03
C GLY A 482 18.68 -17.73 15.94
N ASN A 483 19.24 -17.51 14.74
CA ASN A 483 20.43 -16.69 14.53
C ASN A 483 20.05 -15.21 14.43
N PHE A 484 19.84 -14.57 15.60
CA PHE A 484 19.45 -13.16 15.69
C PHE A 484 20.52 -12.19 15.18
N GLU A 485 21.81 -12.56 15.27
CA GLU A 485 22.90 -11.72 14.76
C GLU A 485 22.82 -11.59 13.25
N LEU A 486 22.71 -12.70 12.53
CA LEU A 486 22.57 -12.72 11.07
C LEU A 486 21.27 -12.00 10.61
N MET A 487 20.18 -12.22 11.35
CA MET A 487 18.91 -11.54 11.09
C MET A 487 19.05 -10.02 11.25
N LEU A 488 19.69 -9.55 12.34
CA LEU A 488 19.91 -8.12 12.59
C LEU A 488 20.81 -7.50 11.52
N LEU A 489 21.88 -8.18 11.15
CA LEU A 489 22.79 -7.76 10.10
C LEU A 489 22.07 -7.62 8.75
N GLY A 490 21.26 -8.61 8.38
CA GLY A 490 20.41 -8.55 7.17
C GLY A 490 19.44 -7.38 7.17
N LEU A 491 18.76 -7.13 8.30
CA LEU A 491 17.84 -6.01 8.47
C LEU A 491 18.52 -4.64 8.35
N LEU A 492 19.70 -4.49 8.97
CA LEU A 492 20.47 -3.24 8.91
C LEU A 492 20.91 -2.95 7.46
N ASN A 493 21.46 -3.94 6.77
CA ASN A 493 21.89 -3.80 5.38
C ASN A 493 20.70 -3.49 4.43
N LEU A 494 19.58 -4.19 4.59
CA LEU A 494 18.37 -3.95 3.83
C LEU A 494 17.84 -2.52 4.07
N THR A 495 17.80 -2.09 5.33
CA THR A 495 17.37 -0.74 5.72
C THR A 495 18.29 0.33 5.11
N ALA A 496 19.61 0.16 5.23
CA ALA A 496 20.60 1.07 4.68
C ALA A 496 20.44 1.21 3.16
N MET A 497 20.28 0.09 2.44
CA MET A 497 20.09 0.09 0.99
C MET A 497 18.82 0.83 0.55
N ILE A 498 17.69 0.59 1.22
CA ILE A 498 16.43 1.26 0.90
C ILE A 498 16.53 2.77 1.16
N LEU A 499 17.16 3.19 2.26
CA LEU A 499 17.40 4.61 2.55
C LEU A 499 18.32 5.26 1.51
N LEU A 500 19.35 4.55 1.03
CA LEU A 500 20.22 5.02 -0.06
C LEU A 500 19.41 5.19 -1.36
N ILE A 501 18.63 4.19 -1.77
CA ILE A 501 17.78 4.27 -2.96
C ILE A 501 16.82 5.47 -2.85
N ASN A 502 16.14 5.63 -1.72
CA ASN A 502 15.21 6.73 -1.50
C ASN A 502 15.91 8.10 -1.61
N THR A 503 17.10 8.22 -1.03
CA THR A 503 17.83 9.50 -1.01
C THR A 503 18.45 9.84 -2.36
N PHE A 504 19.12 8.88 -3.01
CA PHE A 504 19.89 9.15 -4.22
C PHE A 504 19.09 9.04 -5.51
N ILE A 505 18.08 8.17 -5.56
CA ILE A 505 17.26 7.96 -6.76
C ILE A 505 15.97 8.77 -6.66
N TRP A 506 15.10 8.46 -5.69
CA TRP A 506 13.74 8.99 -5.67
C TRP A 506 13.66 10.50 -5.39
N LYS A 507 14.41 11.00 -4.43
CA LYS A 507 14.43 12.45 -4.15
C LYS A 507 14.97 13.28 -5.32
N ARG A 508 15.92 12.74 -6.08
CA ARG A 508 16.43 13.42 -7.27
C ARG A 508 15.40 13.43 -8.42
N LEU A 509 14.71 12.29 -8.63
CA LEU A 509 13.67 12.17 -9.63
C LEU A 509 12.48 13.09 -9.31
N TYR A 510 12.00 13.10 -8.06
CA TYR A 510 10.94 14.02 -7.64
C TYR A 510 11.30 15.49 -7.89
N ARG A 511 12.50 15.90 -7.54
CA ARG A 511 12.96 17.28 -7.79
C ARG A 511 13.00 17.63 -9.29
N ARG A 512 13.47 16.72 -10.12
CA ARG A 512 13.50 16.94 -11.57
C ARG A 512 12.09 17.07 -12.15
N VAL A 513 11.20 16.17 -11.80
CA VAL A 513 9.82 16.20 -12.29
C VAL A 513 9.07 17.43 -11.76
N SER A 514 9.18 17.78 -10.49
CA SER A 514 8.51 18.96 -9.94
C SER A 514 9.00 20.30 -10.54
N ASN A 515 10.25 20.35 -11.01
CA ASN A 515 10.80 21.55 -11.65
C ASN A 515 10.39 21.70 -13.14
N VAL A 516 10.05 20.59 -13.81
CA VAL A 516 9.58 20.62 -15.21
C VAL A 516 8.12 21.09 -15.32
N TYR A 517 7.35 20.95 -14.24
CA TYR A 517 5.91 21.28 -14.20
C TYR A 517 5.59 22.53 -13.36
N LYS A 518 6.60 23.29 -12.92
CA LYS A 518 6.49 24.66 -12.44
C LYS A 518 6.62 25.66 -13.59
#